data_e3dac97669ab87db7f668f5a304f61f9
#
_entry.id   e3dac97669ab87db7f668f5a304f61f9
#
_cell.length_a   1.000
_cell.length_b   1.000
_cell.length_c   1.000
_cell.angle_alpha   90.00
_cell.angle_beta   90.00
_cell.angle_gamma   90.00
#
_symmetry.space_group_name_H-M   'P 1'
#
loop_
_entity.id
_entity.type
_entity.pdbx_description
1 polymer ?
#
loop_
_entity_poly.entity_id
_entity_poly.type
_entity_poly.pdbx_seq_one_letter_code
_entity_poly.pdbx_strand_id
1 'polypeptide(L)'
;MFLTRDQAAALFIGFNAQFQNALTKPAPSFWQDYATLMPSNTKNALYHWVDQLPDLREWIGSRTVNNAALRDYTLPNKNFEHTLAFNKFDLDDDIHGAYGAWVQAQGAAAARWPDVQMAAVVKAGTTASCFDGHPFFYATHPLNMDNASGGTYSNLLTGATYDLSADPTGVWQRASEAMAGFKGAGGAPLNLIADTLMVPPSLRRWAVEAAKAELVPQSFAATGPASAAIVAVGSKSNVYVGDFTIIINPYIEQASPYGIVMCSKAGINPFIWQLRQAPVFIPQTDPSLSQPFYNQEFVFGVEARGAGGYSLPFLAVRIAAA
;
A
#
# COMPACT_ATOMS: atom_id res chain seq x y z
N MET A 1 -28.29 38.69 11.22
CA MET A 1 -28.32 39.05 9.78
C MET A 1 -28.69 37.77 9.03
N PHE A 2 -29.77 37.76 8.26
CA PHE A 2 -30.15 36.51 7.58
C PHE A 2 -29.23 36.27 6.37
N LEU A 3 -28.54 35.16 6.32
CA LEU A 3 -27.75 34.74 5.18
C LEU A 3 -28.63 34.78 3.92
N THR A 4 -28.31 35.70 3.02
CA THR A 4 -28.95 35.75 1.72
C THR A 4 -28.40 34.63 0.83
N ARG A 5 -29.12 34.31 -0.25
CA ARG A 5 -28.68 33.27 -1.23
C ARG A 5 -27.29 33.57 -1.79
N ASP A 6 -27.00 34.84 -2.05
CA ASP A 6 -25.71 35.25 -2.62
C ASP A 6 -24.58 35.17 -1.59
N GLN A 7 -24.85 35.49 -0.32
CA GLN A 7 -23.90 35.28 0.78
C GLN A 7 -23.60 33.82 1.04
N ALA A 8 -24.61 32.97 1.02
CA ALA A 8 -24.42 31.53 1.13
C ALA A 8 -23.57 30.98 -0.04
N ALA A 9 -23.82 31.43 -1.28
CA ALA A 9 -23.01 31.05 -2.43
C ALA A 9 -21.55 31.49 -2.31
N ALA A 10 -21.29 32.70 -1.84
CA ALA A 10 -19.94 33.23 -1.62
C ALA A 10 -19.18 32.43 -0.54
N LEU A 11 -19.87 32.08 0.53
CA LEU A 11 -19.32 31.27 1.62
C LEU A 11 -18.96 29.86 1.14
N PHE A 12 -19.78 29.28 0.27
CA PHE A 12 -19.50 27.98 -0.34
C PHE A 12 -18.28 28.01 -1.29
N ILE A 13 -18.10 29.09 -2.04
CA ILE A 13 -16.90 29.27 -2.86
C ILE A 13 -15.65 29.30 -1.97
N GLY A 14 -15.73 30.03 -0.84
CA GLY A 14 -14.67 30.08 0.16
C GLY A 14 -14.34 28.71 0.75
N PHE A 15 -15.36 27.95 1.12
CA PHE A 15 -15.19 26.58 1.66
C PHE A 15 -14.62 25.62 0.62
N ASN A 16 -15.07 25.67 -0.62
CA ASN A 16 -14.48 24.88 -1.68
C ASN A 16 -13.00 25.20 -1.90
N ALA A 17 -12.64 26.49 -1.88
CA ALA A 17 -11.23 26.89 -1.97
C ALA A 17 -10.39 26.37 -0.80
N GLN A 18 -10.92 26.43 0.42
CA GLN A 18 -10.26 25.87 1.60
C GLN A 18 -10.11 24.33 1.53
N PHE A 19 -11.14 23.64 1.06
CA PHE A 19 -11.10 22.19 0.82
C PHE A 19 -10.04 21.84 -0.22
N GLN A 20 -10.04 22.50 -1.38
CA GLN A 20 -9.07 22.25 -2.45
C GLN A 20 -7.63 22.55 -2.00
N ASN A 21 -7.43 23.63 -1.25
CA ASN A 21 -6.13 23.95 -0.68
C ASN A 21 -5.64 22.87 0.30
N ALA A 22 -6.52 22.30 1.11
CA ALA A 22 -6.19 21.24 2.04
C ALA A 22 -5.98 19.90 1.32
N LEU A 23 -6.78 19.60 0.29
CA LEU A 23 -6.66 18.41 -0.55
C LEU A 23 -5.32 18.37 -1.31
N THR A 24 -4.88 19.51 -1.84
CA THR A 24 -3.66 19.64 -2.63
C THR A 24 -2.41 19.89 -1.79
N LYS A 25 -2.58 20.19 -0.50
CA LYS A 25 -1.45 20.39 0.41
C LYS A 25 -0.68 19.08 0.56
N PRO A 26 0.66 19.07 0.40
CA PRO A 26 1.43 17.85 0.55
C PRO A 26 1.30 17.35 1.99
N ALA A 27 0.44 16.37 2.18
CA ALA A 27 0.43 15.54 3.37
C ALA A 27 1.44 14.39 3.16
N PRO A 28 2.07 13.87 4.21
CA PRO A 28 2.85 12.65 4.07
C PRO A 28 1.93 11.56 3.50
N SER A 29 2.19 11.16 2.27
CA SER A 29 1.45 10.12 1.56
C SER A 29 2.44 9.05 1.14
N PHE A 30 2.11 7.80 1.37
CA PHE A 30 3.01 6.66 1.20
C PHE A 30 2.55 5.72 0.08
N TRP A 31 1.29 5.77 -0.32
CA TRP A 31 0.73 4.80 -1.26
C TRP A 31 1.43 4.82 -2.63
N GLN A 32 1.91 5.98 -3.08
CA GLN A 32 2.61 6.14 -4.37
C GLN A 32 3.95 5.40 -4.40
N ASP A 33 4.56 5.18 -3.23
CA ASP A 33 5.85 4.51 -3.13
C ASP A 33 5.74 2.99 -3.29
N TYR A 34 4.54 2.41 -3.10
CA TYR A 34 4.34 0.96 -3.15
C TYR A 34 3.13 0.51 -3.96
N ALA A 35 2.34 1.44 -4.50
CA ALA A 35 1.18 1.13 -5.34
C ALA A 35 1.24 1.90 -6.67
N THR A 36 0.81 1.24 -7.73
CA THR A 36 0.67 1.85 -9.05
C THR A 36 -0.74 2.43 -9.21
N LEU A 37 -0.82 3.70 -9.64
CA LEU A 37 -2.09 4.33 -9.97
C LEU A 37 -2.64 3.76 -11.28
N MET A 38 -3.85 3.20 -11.23
CA MET A 38 -4.60 2.71 -12.39
C MET A 38 -5.90 3.49 -12.54
N PRO A 39 -6.08 4.27 -13.61
CA PRO A 39 -7.36 4.93 -13.85
C PRO A 39 -8.42 3.92 -14.25
N SER A 40 -9.66 4.10 -13.77
CA SER A 40 -10.78 3.23 -14.09
C SER A 40 -11.94 4.02 -14.69
N ASN A 41 -12.54 3.48 -15.78
CA ASN A 41 -13.71 4.06 -16.44
C ASN A 41 -14.97 3.20 -16.31
N THR A 42 -14.87 2.04 -15.65
CA THR A 42 -15.96 1.06 -15.51
C THR A 42 -16.33 0.86 -14.05
N LYS A 43 -17.48 0.25 -13.77
CA LYS A 43 -17.90 -0.13 -12.41
C LYS A 43 -16.93 -1.17 -11.82
N ASN A 44 -16.58 -2.15 -12.64
CA ASN A 44 -15.62 -3.21 -12.31
C ASN A 44 -14.47 -3.10 -13.31
N ALA A 45 -13.27 -2.81 -12.86
CA ALA A 45 -12.11 -2.89 -13.72
C ALA A 45 -11.62 -4.33 -13.78
N LEU A 46 -11.34 -4.78 -14.98
CA LEU A 46 -10.79 -6.11 -15.25
C LEU A 46 -9.31 -5.93 -15.64
N TYR A 47 -8.44 -6.54 -14.86
CA TYR A 47 -7.02 -6.58 -15.13
C TYR A 47 -6.65 -7.95 -15.67
N HIS A 48 -5.97 -7.96 -16.82
CA HIS A 48 -5.46 -9.18 -17.42
C HIS A 48 -3.99 -9.32 -17.09
N TRP A 49 -3.65 -10.28 -16.25
CA TRP A 49 -2.26 -10.59 -15.93
C TRP A 49 -1.78 -11.75 -16.80
N VAL A 50 -0.56 -11.64 -17.30
CA VAL A 50 0.08 -12.73 -18.02
C VAL A 50 0.63 -13.71 -16.99
N ASP A 51 0.13 -14.94 -17.04
CA ASP A 51 0.52 -16.02 -16.12
C ASP A 51 1.99 -16.44 -16.31
N GLN A 52 2.45 -16.39 -17.54
CA GLN A 52 3.80 -16.83 -17.90
C GLN A 52 4.57 -15.71 -18.58
N LEU A 53 5.72 -15.32 -17.99
CA LEU A 53 6.64 -14.42 -18.67
C LEU A 53 7.40 -15.22 -19.76
N PRO A 54 7.37 -14.78 -21.03
CA PRO A 54 8.01 -15.49 -22.10
C PRO A 54 9.54 -15.34 -22.05
N ASP A 55 10.23 -16.47 -22.09
CA ASP A 55 11.68 -16.52 -22.25
C ASP A 55 12.08 -16.74 -23.72
N LEU A 56 13.17 -16.11 -24.13
CA LEU A 56 13.81 -16.40 -25.42
C LEU A 56 14.65 -17.66 -25.27
N ARG A 57 14.47 -18.60 -26.19
CA ARG A 57 15.29 -19.79 -26.30
C ARG A 57 16.00 -19.84 -27.64
N GLU A 58 17.11 -20.54 -27.70
CA GLU A 58 17.78 -20.81 -28.98
C GLU A 58 16.84 -21.56 -29.92
N TRP A 59 16.75 -21.11 -31.14
CA TRP A 59 15.92 -21.72 -32.16
C TRP A 59 16.65 -22.90 -32.83
N ILE A 60 16.34 -24.11 -32.31
CA ILE A 60 16.82 -25.37 -32.89
C ILE A 60 15.59 -26.17 -33.32
N GLY A 61 15.44 -26.39 -34.64
CA GLY A 61 14.32 -27.15 -35.21
C GLY A 61 13.05 -26.34 -35.41
N SER A 62 11.86 -26.91 -35.08
CA SER A 62 10.58 -26.23 -35.25
C SER A 62 10.29 -25.27 -34.10
N ARG A 63 9.56 -24.17 -34.37
CA ARG A 63 9.09 -23.24 -33.32
C ARG A 63 8.14 -23.94 -32.38
N THR A 64 8.35 -23.76 -31.08
CA THR A 64 7.38 -24.17 -30.05
C THR A 64 6.46 -22.99 -29.76
N VAL A 65 5.17 -23.23 -29.83
CA VAL A 65 4.17 -22.22 -29.50
C VAL A 65 3.90 -22.34 -28.00
N ASN A 66 4.22 -21.28 -27.24
CA ASN A 66 3.79 -21.16 -25.86
C ASN A 66 2.48 -20.37 -25.85
N ASN A 67 1.43 -20.97 -25.32
CA ASN A 67 0.15 -20.30 -25.12
C ASN A 67 0.25 -19.43 -23.86
N ALA A 68 0.27 -18.11 -24.03
CA ALA A 68 0.14 -17.21 -22.90
C ALA A 68 -1.31 -17.25 -22.39
N ALA A 69 -1.49 -17.74 -21.18
CA ALA A 69 -2.78 -17.65 -20.50
C ALA A 69 -2.93 -16.26 -19.85
N LEU A 70 -4.01 -15.57 -20.16
CA LEU A 70 -4.40 -14.37 -19.46
C LEU A 70 -5.27 -14.75 -18.26
N ARG A 71 -4.93 -14.19 -17.09
CA ARG A 71 -5.71 -14.38 -15.87
C ARG A 71 -6.42 -13.10 -15.50
N ASP A 72 -7.69 -13.24 -15.25
CA ASP A 72 -8.59 -12.13 -14.97
C ASP A 72 -8.58 -11.82 -13.46
N TYR A 73 -8.25 -10.57 -13.14
CA TYR A 73 -8.41 -10.04 -11.80
C TYR A 73 -9.40 -8.87 -11.83
N THR A 74 -10.57 -9.07 -11.21
CA THR A 74 -11.63 -8.07 -11.19
C THR A 74 -11.57 -7.26 -9.91
N LEU A 75 -11.45 -5.94 -10.06
CA LEU A 75 -11.44 -5.00 -8.94
C LEU A 75 -12.66 -4.07 -9.02
N PRO A 76 -13.68 -4.28 -8.16
CA PRO A 76 -14.86 -3.42 -8.13
C PRO A 76 -14.56 -2.08 -7.48
N ASN A 77 -15.00 -0.98 -8.10
CA ASN A 77 -14.92 0.34 -7.51
C ASN A 77 -15.89 0.48 -6.33
N LYS A 78 -15.42 1.06 -5.23
CA LYS A 78 -16.20 1.42 -4.05
C LYS A 78 -16.49 2.91 -4.05
N ASN A 79 -17.65 3.29 -3.54
CA ASN A 79 -18.02 4.68 -3.33
C ASN A 79 -17.67 5.06 -1.89
N PHE A 80 -17.12 6.26 -1.73
CA PHE A 80 -16.78 6.84 -0.43
C PHE A 80 -17.42 8.20 -0.33
N GLU A 81 -17.90 8.54 0.85
CA GLU A 81 -18.50 9.83 1.13
C GLU A 81 -18.15 10.29 2.55
N HIS A 82 -18.20 11.57 2.73
CA HIS A 82 -18.19 12.20 4.05
C HIS A 82 -19.01 13.48 3.99
N THR A 83 -20.03 13.57 4.84
CA THR A 83 -20.99 14.68 4.83
C THR A 83 -20.91 15.44 6.13
N LEU A 84 -20.85 16.77 6.05
CA LEU A 84 -20.93 17.72 7.15
C LEU A 84 -22.21 18.54 7.02
N ALA A 85 -22.91 18.73 8.13
CA ALA A 85 -24.05 19.63 8.23
C ALA A 85 -23.72 20.75 9.22
N PHE A 86 -24.00 21.99 8.84
CA PHE A 86 -23.82 23.18 9.67
C PHE A 86 -25.16 23.87 9.87
N ASN A 87 -25.47 24.20 11.12
CA ASN A 87 -26.66 24.99 11.41
C ASN A 87 -26.51 26.40 10.83
N LYS A 88 -27.56 26.92 10.22
CA LYS A 88 -27.58 28.21 9.57
C LYS A 88 -27.27 29.36 10.54
N PHE A 89 -27.80 29.29 11.75
CA PHE A 89 -27.59 30.37 12.75
C PHE A 89 -26.17 30.33 13.31
N ASP A 90 -25.63 29.13 13.56
CA ASP A 90 -24.25 28.98 14.02
C ASP A 90 -23.25 29.46 12.96
N LEU A 91 -23.61 29.33 11.69
CA LEU A 91 -22.78 29.80 10.56
C LEU A 91 -22.86 31.33 10.42
N ASP A 92 -24.02 31.93 10.70
CA ASP A 92 -24.19 33.39 10.75
C ASP A 92 -23.38 34.02 11.89
N ASP A 93 -23.24 33.32 13.00
CA ASP A 93 -22.56 33.75 14.23
C ASP A 93 -21.09 33.32 14.30
N ASP A 94 -20.56 32.66 13.24
CA ASP A 94 -19.15 32.18 13.20
C ASP A 94 -18.15 33.33 13.05
N ILE A 95 -17.91 34.03 14.14
CA ILE A 95 -16.97 35.16 14.21
C ILE A 95 -15.50 34.68 14.05
N HIS A 96 -15.22 33.41 14.36
CA HIS A 96 -13.86 32.86 14.43
C HIS A 96 -13.47 31.99 13.23
N GLY A 97 -14.37 31.77 12.28
CA GLY A 97 -14.11 30.92 11.11
C GLY A 97 -13.88 29.44 11.47
N ALA A 98 -14.49 28.96 12.54
CA ALA A 98 -14.33 27.60 13.02
C ALA A 98 -14.78 26.56 11.98
N TYR A 99 -15.83 26.85 11.24
CA TYR A 99 -16.35 25.98 10.18
C TYR A 99 -15.39 25.82 9.01
N GLY A 100 -14.60 26.87 8.70
CA GLY A 100 -13.52 26.76 7.71
C GLY A 100 -12.45 25.74 8.09
N ALA A 101 -12.11 25.66 9.37
CA ALA A 101 -11.15 24.66 9.87
C ALA A 101 -11.69 23.22 9.71
N TRP A 102 -12.99 23.00 9.88
CA TRP A 102 -13.62 21.69 9.67
C TRP A 102 -13.58 21.27 8.21
N VAL A 103 -13.85 22.19 7.29
CA VAL A 103 -13.75 21.94 5.85
C VAL A 103 -12.30 21.64 5.43
N GLN A 104 -11.33 22.35 6.01
CA GLN A 104 -9.90 22.02 5.81
C GLN A 104 -9.54 20.64 6.33
N ALA A 105 -10.04 20.25 7.51
CA ALA A 105 -9.85 18.90 8.06
C ALA A 105 -10.45 17.82 7.15
N GLN A 106 -11.63 18.09 6.55
CA GLN A 106 -12.25 17.20 5.57
C GLN A 106 -11.40 17.07 4.30
N GLY A 107 -10.84 18.17 3.78
CA GLY A 107 -9.91 18.15 2.65
C GLY A 107 -8.64 17.34 2.95
N ALA A 108 -8.07 17.53 4.14
CA ALA A 108 -6.91 16.75 4.59
C ALA A 108 -7.23 15.26 4.77
N ALA A 109 -8.43 14.92 5.23
CA ALA A 109 -8.89 13.53 5.32
C ALA A 109 -9.05 12.90 3.92
N ALA A 110 -9.60 13.64 2.97
CA ALA A 110 -9.72 13.23 1.58
C ALA A 110 -8.35 13.01 0.92
N ALA A 111 -7.34 13.82 1.25
CA ALA A 111 -5.97 13.63 0.77
C ALA A 111 -5.33 12.34 1.28
N ARG A 112 -5.64 11.93 2.52
CA ARG A 112 -5.14 10.67 3.14
C ARG A 112 -5.96 9.44 2.79
N TRP A 113 -7.11 9.59 2.15
CA TRP A 113 -8.01 8.48 1.82
C TRP A 113 -7.32 7.34 1.05
N PRO A 114 -6.47 7.58 0.01
CA PRO A 114 -5.78 6.50 -0.66
C PRO A 114 -4.87 5.70 0.28
N ASP A 115 -4.13 6.36 1.17
CA ASP A 115 -3.24 5.68 2.13
C ASP A 115 -4.00 4.75 3.06
N VAL A 116 -5.15 5.19 3.57
CA VAL A 116 -6.02 4.38 4.45
C VAL A 116 -6.57 3.16 3.71
N GLN A 117 -7.01 3.34 2.47
CA GLN A 117 -7.54 2.24 1.66
C GLN A 117 -6.44 1.24 1.29
N MET A 118 -5.28 1.73 0.88
CA MET A 118 -4.14 0.88 0.54
C MET A 118 -3.60 0.13 1.76
N ALA A 119 -3.58 0.75 2.93
CA ALA A 119 -3.22 0.05 4.16
C ALA A 119 -4.19 -1.10 4.49
N ALA A 120 -5.48 -0.93 4.24
CA ALA A 120 -6.47 -2.00 4.39
C ALA A 120 -6.17 -3.18 3.44
N VAL A 121 -5.78 -2.89 2.17
CA VAL A 121 -5.34 -3.90 1.20
C VAL A 121 -4.11 -4.64 1.68
N VAL A 122 -3.08 -3.91 2.13
CA VAL A 122 -1.84 -4.48 2.66
C VAL A 122 -2.11 -5.40 3.85
N LYS A 123 -2.97 -4.98 4.79
CA LYS A 123 -3.36 -5.80 5.96
C LYS A 123 -4.10 -7.08 5.56
N ALA A 124 -4.97 -6.99 4.56
CA ALA A 124 -5.75 -8.13 4.07
C ALA A 124 -4.92 -9.09 3.19
N GLY A 125 -3.66 -8.79 2.89
CA GLY A 125 -2.84 -9.55 1.93
C GLY A 125 -2.63 -11.03 2.27
N THR A 126 -2.80 -11.44 3.53
CA THR A 126 -2.76 -12.87 3.92
C THR A 126 -4.10 -13.59 3.83
N THR A 127 -5.18 -12.88 3.51
CA THR A 127 -6.55 -13.43 3.45
C THR A 127 -7.25 -13.14 2.14
N ALA A 128 -6.97 -11.99 1.53
CA ALA A 128 -7.61 -11.57 0.29
C ALA A 128 -6.88 -12.14 -0.93
N SER A 129 -7.65 -12.76 -1.83
CA SER A 129 -7.13 -13.42 -3.02
C SER A 129 -6.62 -12.43 -4.06
N CYS A 130 -5.55 -12.80 -4.74
CA CYS A 130 -5.04 -12.16 -5.95
C CYS A 130 -5.46 -12.93 -7.23
N PHE A 131 -4.82 -12.65 -8.36
CA PHE A 131 -5.21 -13.18 -9.66
C PHE A 131 -5.06 -14.70 -9.80
N ASP A 132 -4.24 -15.35 -8.97
CA ASP A 132 -4.02 -16.81 -8.96
C ASP A 132 -5.01 -17.57 -8.04
N GLY A 133 -5.96 -16.85 -7.41
CA GLY A 133 -6.96 -17.41 -6.51
C GLY A 133 -6.47 -17.66 -5.08
N HIS A 134 -5.17 -17.48 -4.82
CA HIS A 134 -4.57 -17.58 -3.48
C HIS A 134 -4.47 -16.21 -2.82
N PRO A 135 -4.29 -16.14 -1.47
CA PRO A 135 -3.95 -14.89 -0.79
C PRO A 135 -2.72 -14.25 -1.41
N PHE A 136 -2.67 -12.90 -1.43
CA PHE A 136 -1.53 -12.19 -2.01
C PHE A 136 -0.19 -12.53 -1.34
N PHE A 137 -0.16 -12.70 -0.02
CA PHE A 137 0.97 -13.29 0.70
C PHE A 137 0.65 -14.73 1.06
N TYR A 138 1.30 -15.65 0.40
CA TYR A 138 1.03 -17.06 0.53
C TYR A 138 2.31 -17.90 0.47
N ALA A 139 2.32 -19.04 1.18
CA ALA A 139 3.51 -19.87 1.30
C ALA A 139 3.78 -20.77 0.08
N THR A 140 2.78 -20.98 -0.78
CA THR A 140 2.84 -21.93 -1.88
C THR A 140 2.12 -21.44 -3.13
N HIS A 141 2.52 -20.25 -3.65
CA HIS A 141 2.04 -19.79 -4.94
C HIS A 141 2.49 -20.74 -6.05
N PRO A 142 1.61 -21.15 -6.97
CA PRO A 142 2.02 -21.97 -8.09
C PRO A 142 2.91 -21.20 -9.08
N LEU A 143 3.98 -21.82 -9.53
CA LEU A 143 4.81 -21.27 -10.61
C LEU A 143 4.10 -21.32 -11.97
N ASN A 144 3.23 -22.29 -12.15
CA ASN A 144 2.39 -22.46 -13.33
C ASN A 144 0.98 -22.87 -12.88
N MET A 145 0.00 -22.02 -13.12
CA MET A 145 -1.39 -22.26 -12.69
C MET A 145 -2.08 -23.37 -13.49
N ASP A 146 -1.60 -23.68 -14.68
CA ASP A 146 -2.14 -24.76 -15.53
C ASP A 146 -1.49 -26.12 -15.24
N ASN A 147 -0.39 -26.13 -14.47
CA ASN A 147 0.33 -27.34 -14.09
C ASN A 147 0.70 -27.34 -12.61
N ALA A 148 -0.12 -27.99 -11.80
CA ALA A 148 0.10 -28.11 -10.35
C ALA A 148 1.44 -28.79 -9.97
N SER A 149 2.07 -29.54 -10.89
CA SER A 149 3.37 -30.15 -10.70
C SER A 149 4.55 -29.22 -11.07
N GLY A 150 4.28 -28.00 -11.52
CA GLY A 150 5.27 -27.03 -11.99
C GLY A 150 6.14 -26.41 -10.89
N GLY A 151 5.88 -26.74 -9.62
CA GLY A 151 6.56 -26.15 -8.47
C GLY A 151 5.84 -24.94 -7.89
N THR A 152 6.34 -24.48 -6.74
CA THR A 152 5.75 -23.34 -6.01
C THR A 152 6.83 -22.39 -5.52
N TYR A 153 6.44 -21.14 -5.21
CA TYR A 153 7.27 -20.18 -4.49
C TYR A 153 6.52 -19.63 -3.29
N SER A 154 7.27 -19.12 -2.30
CA SER A 154 6.69 -18.47 -1.12
C SER A 154 7.08 -17.00 -1.08
N ASN A 155 6.08 -16.13 -0.98
CA ASN A 155 6.27 -14.72 -0.66
C ASN A 155 5.80 -14.37 0.76
N LEU A 156 5.56 -15.40 1.59
CA LEU A 156 5.23 -15.29 3.01
C LEU A 156 6.32 -16.00 3.82
N LEU A 157 7.19 -15.24 4.45
CA LEU A 157 8.30 -15.70 5.26
C LEU A 157 7.99 -15.42 6.73
N THR A 158 7.77 -16.47 7.51
CA THR A 158 7.38 -16.36 8.92
C THR A 158 8.29 -17.21 9.81
N GLY A 159 8.36 -16.82 11.07
CA GLY A 159 9.14 -17.51 12.09
C GLY A 159 10.27 -16.66 12.69
N ALA A 160 10.89 -17.15 13.75
CA ALA A 160 11.90 -16.41 14.51
C ALA A 160 13.10 -15.94 13.68
N THR A 161 13.43 -16.61 12.59
CA THR A 161 14.49 -16.21 11.65
C THR A 161 14.14 -14.97 10.81
N TYR A 162 12.86 -14.59 10.78
CA TYR A 162 12.36 -13.41 10.08
C TYR A 162 11.90 -12.30 11.04
N ASP A 163 12.35 -12.36 12.28
CA ASP A 163 12.16 -11.29 13.26
C ASP A 163 13.13 -10.15 12.98
N LEU A 164 12.59 -9.05 12.45
CA LEU A 164 13.35 -7.85 12.13
C LEU A 164 13.96 -7.20 13.39
N SER A 165 13.37 -7.43 14.56
CA SER A 165 13.88 -6.90 15.82
C SER A 165 15.10 -7.65 16.37
N ALA A 166 15.26 -8.90 15.98
CA ALA A 166 16.35 -9.75 16.41
C ALA A 166 17.59 -9.66 15.49
N ASP A 167 17.36 -9.64 14.18
CA ASP A 167 18.44 -9.61 13.17
C ASP A 167 18.02 -8.76 11.94
N PRO A 168 18.07 -7.42 12.04
CA PRO A 168 17.57 -6.54 10.99
C PRO A 168 18.23 -6.76 9.62
N THR A 169 19.56 -6.89 9.59
CA THR A 169 20.32 -7.07 8.34
C THR A 169 20.18 -8.47 7.77
N GLY A 170 20.16 -9.50 8.62
CA GLY A 170 20.00 -10.88 8.16
C GLY A 170 18.57 -11.16 7.66
N VAL A 171 17.56 -10.51 8.23
CA VAL A 171 16.19 -10.60 7.71
C VAL A 171 16.08 -9.95 6.33
N TRP A 172 16.67 -8.77 6.12
CA TRP A 172 16.76 -8.15 4.81
C TRP A 172 17.46 -9.07 3.80
N GLN A 173 18.61 -9.62 4.17
CA GLN A 173 19.35 -10.55 3.32
C GLN A 173 18.47 -11.72 2.89
N ARG A 174 17.89 -12.45 3.84
CA ARG A 174 17.06 -13.64 3.55
C ARG A 174 15.85 -13.32 2.68
N ALA A 175 15.20 -12.18 2.91
CA ALA A 175 14.04 -11.76 2.13
C ALA A 175 14.42 -11.34 0.69
N SER A 176 15.53 -10.61 0.53
CA SER A 176 16.05 -10.22 -0.77
C SER A 176 16.56 -11.42 -1.57
N GLU A 177 17.24 -12.37 -0.95
CA GLU A 177 17.65 -13.65 -1.56
C GLU A 177 16.45 -14.48 -2.01
N ALA A 178 15.40 -14.57 -1.18
CA ALA A 178 14.17 -15.27 -1.55
C ALA A 178 13.52 -14.63 -2.79
N MET A 179 13.42 -13.29 -2.84
CA MET A 179 12.88 -12.57 -3.99
C MET A 179 13.73 -12.77 -5.25
N ALA A 180 15.05 -12.66 -5.15
CA ALA A 180 15.97 -12.88 -6.27
C ALA A 180 15.93 -14.31 -6.79
N GLY A 181 15.56 -15.27 -5.93
CA GLY A 181 15.40 -16.67 -6.26
C GLY A 181 14.09 -17.02 -6.96
N PHE A 182 13.14 -16.10 -7.10
CA PHE A 182 11.88 -16.38 -7.78
C PHE A 182 12.07 -16.66 -9.26
N LYS A 183 11.37 -17.68 -9.74
CA LYS A 183 11.44 -18.17 -11.11
C LYS A 183 10.10 -18.04 -11.79
N GLY A 184 10.12 -17.86 -13.09
CA GLY A 184 8.95 -17.98 -13.93
C GLY A 184 8.55 -19.43 -14.19
N ALA A 185 7.42 -19.64 -14.85
CA ALA A 185 6.89 -20.98 -15.18
C ALA A 185 7.86 -21.81 -16.04
N GLY A 186 8.75 -21.17 -16.82
CA GLY A 186 9.82 -21.83 -17.58
C GLY A 186 11.06 -22.21 -16.76
N GLY A 187 11.10 -21.88 -15.46
CA GLY A 187 12.24 -22.12 -14.57
C GLY A 187 13.35 -21.07 -14.64
N ALA A 188 13.24 -20.07 -15.52
CA ALA A 188 14.16 -18.95 -15.58
C ALA A 188 13.96 -17.98 -14.42
N PRO A 189 15.03 -17.36 -13.87
CA PRO A 189 14.93 -16.34 -12.84
C PRO A 189 14.16 -15.11 -13.34
N LEU A 190 13.30 -14.54 -12.47
CA LEU A 190 12.54 -13.33 -12.80
C LEU A 190 13.36 -12.03 -12.69
N ASN A 191 14.64 -12.12 -12.30
CA ASN A 191 15.57 -10.98 -12.12
C ASN A 191 15.03 -9.87 -11.24
N LEU A 192 14.32 -10.25 -10.16
CA LEU A 192 13.77 -9.31 -9.20
C LEU A 192 14.83 -8.91 -8.18
N ILE A 193 14.98 -7.61 -7.99
CA ILE A 193 15.90 -7.03 -7.01
C ILE A 193 15.07 -6.28 -5.97
N ALA A 194 15.16 -6.70 -4.73
CA ALA A 194 14.53 -5.99 -3.62
C ALA A 194 15.20 -4.61 -3.44
N ASP A 195 14.39 -3.55 -3.36
CA ASP A 195 14.86 -2.18 -3.25
C ASP A 195 14.11 -1.35 -2.20
N THR A 196 13.06 -1.90 -1.63
CA THR A 196 12.19 -1.17 -0.70
C THR A 196 11.75 -2.06 0.45
N LEU A 197 11.81 -1.53 1.67
CA LEU A 197 11.30 -2.16 2.89
C LEU A 197 10.24 -1.28 3.52
N MET A 198 9.00 -1.75 3.57
CA MET A 198 7.89 -1.09 4.25
C MET A 198 7.66 -1.73 5.62
N VAL A 199 7.60 -0.89 6.66
CA VAL A 199 7.38 -1.33 8.04
C VAL A 199 6.43 -0.41 8.80
N PRO A 200 5.74 -0.88 9.85
CA PRO A 200 5.04 -0.04 10.80
C PRO A 200 5.99 0.77 11.68
N PRO A 201 5.51 1.81 12.37
CA PRO A 201 6.33 2.63 13.27
C PRO A 201 7.04 1.84 14.36
N SER A 202 6.45 0.76 14.87
CA SER A 202 7.05 -0.13 15.89
C SER A 202 8.37 -0.78 15.43
N LEU A 203 8.50 -1.06 14.13
CA LEU A 203 9.72 -1.65 13.55
C LEU A 203 10.68 -0.62 12.94
N ARG A 204 10.35 0.68 13.01
CA ARG A 204 11.16 1.75 12.39
C ARG A 204 12.63 1.70 12.78
N ARG A 205 12.92 1.52 14.09
CA ARG A 205 14.30 1.49 14.59
C ARG A 205 15.12 0.44 13.85
N TRP A 206 14.59 -0.75 13.76
CA TRP A 206 15.28 -1.91 13.21
C TRP A 206 15.47 -1.79 11.69
N ALA A 207 14.45 -1.26 10.99
CA ALA A 207 14.56 -0.98 9.56
C ALA A 207 15.64 0.07 9.25
N VAL A 208 15.70 1.15 10.05
CA VAL A 208 16.73 2.19 9.91
C VAL A 208 18.12 1.63 10.24
N GLU A 209 18.23 0.77 11.24
CA GLU A 209 19.50 0.08 11.58
C GLU A 209 19.96 -0.77 10.39
N ALA A 210 19.08 -1.59 9.79
CA ALA A 210 19.43 -2.40 8.63
C ALA A 210 19.92 -1.58 7.43
N ALA A 211 19.30 -0.41 7.15
CA ALA A 211 19.59 0.37 5.96
C ALA A 211 20.71 1.40 6.12
N LYS A 212 21.00 1.86 7.35
CA LYS A 212 21.87 3.04 7.58
C LYS A 212 23.00 2.82 8.58
N ALA A 213 22.94 1.79 9.44
CA ALA A 213 24.04 1.55 10.38
C ALA A 213 25.26 1.03 9.63
N GLU A 214 26.39 1.67 9.80
CA GLU A 214 27.67 1.24 9.20
C GLU A 214 28.20 -0.04 9.84
N LEU A 215 27.98 -0.21 11.15
CA LEU A 215 28.37 -1.37 11.93
C LEU A 215 27.14 -2.04 12.53
N VAL A 216 27.05 -3.35 12.39
CA VAL A 216 26.02 -4.18 12.98
C VAL A 216 26.61 -5.17 13.97
N PRO A 217 25.89 -5.49 15.06
CA PRO A 217 26.36 -6.47 16.01
C PRO A 217 26.53 -7.84 15.35
N GLN A 218 27.62 -8.53 15.70
CA GLN A 218 27.86 -9.90 15.31
C GLN A 218 28.04 -10.75 16.57
N SER A 219 27.23 -11.78 16.70
CA SER A 219 27.40 -12.81 17.72
C SER A 219 28.28 -13.92 17.18
N PHE A 220 29.32 -14.29 17.93
CA PHE A 220 30.13 -15.45 17.64
C PHE A 220 29.68 -16.59 18.55
N ALA A 221 29.29 -17.73 17.95
CA ALA A 221 29.05 -18.94 18.72
C ALA A 221 30.40 -19.41 19.30
N ALA A 222 30.48 -19.53 20.61
CA ALA A 222 31.66 -20.15 21.24
C ALA A 222 31.64 -21.66 20.92
N THR A 223 32.66 -22.14 20.24
CA THR A 223 32.94 -23.55 20.03
C THR A 223 33.59 -24.13 21.30
N GLY A 224 32.77 -24.68 22.21
CA GLY A 224 33.26 -25.32 23.42
C GLY A 224 32.21 -26.22 24.08
N PRO A 225 32.58 -27.16 24.98
CA PRO A 225 31.62 -28.05 25.60
C PRO A 225 30.58 -27.27 26.42
N ALA A 226 29.35 -27.69 26.28
CA ALA A 226 28.06 -27.14 26.58
C ALA A 226 27.82 -26.62 28.00
N SER A 227 28.52 -25.60 28.48
CA SER A 227 28.14 -25.02 29.78
C SER A 227 28.32 -23.51 29.95
N ALA A 228 28.96 -22.82 29.04
CA ALA A 228 29.00 -21.36 29.07
C ALA A 228 29.07 -20.84 27.63
N ALA A 229 27.93 -20.54 27.04
CA ALA A 229 27.90 -19.79 25.82
C ALA A 229 28.34 -18.36 26.11
N ILE A 230 29.66 -18.09 26.08
CA ILE A 230 30.18 -16.76 26.00
C ILE A 230 29.92 -16.30 24.59
N VAL A 231 28.83 -15.57 24.41
CA VAL A 231 28.56 -14.87 23.17
C VAL A 231 29.49 -13.67 23.13
N ALA A 232 30.63 -13.81 22.44
CA ALA A 232 31.47 -12.66 22.15
C ALA A 232 30.66 -11.78 21.16
N VAL A 233 30.30 -10.59 21.60
CA VAL A 233 29.61 -9.59 20.74
C VAL A 233 30.71 -8.76 20.08
N GLY A 234 30.90 -8.95 18.79
CA GLY A 234 31.71 -8.11 17.92
C GLY A 234 30.84 -7.22 17.04
N SER A 235 31.46 -6.38 16.26
CA SER A 235 30.79 -5.62 15.21
C SER A 235 31.37 -6.00 13.85
N LYS A 236 30.48 -6.09 12.83
CA LYS A 236 30.88 -6.25 11.43
C LYS A 236 30.37 -5.07 10.61
N SER A 237 31.02 -4.78 9.49
CA SER A 237 30.52 -3.80 8.54
C SER A 237 29.19 -4.26 7.95
N ASN A 238 28.23 -3.36 7.88
CA ASN A 238 26.95 -3.58 7.22
C ASN A 238 27.13 -3.36 5.70
N VAL A 239 26.97 -4.40 4.92
CA VAL A 239 27.13 -4.35 3.45
C VAL A 239 25.88 -3.79 2.74
N TYR A 240 24.78 -3.60 3.46
CA TYR A 240 23.50 -3.15 2.90
C TYR A 240 23.22 -1.66 3.13
N VAL A 241 24.23 -0.89 3.55
CA VAL A 241 24.07 0.56 3.77
C VAL A 241 23.70 1.25 2.47
N GLY A 242 22.50 1.85 2.44
CA GLY A 242 21.99 2.56 1.27
C GLY A 242 21.46 1.69 0.13
N ASP A 243 21.41 0.37 0.31
CA ASP A 243 20.96 -0.58 -0.70
C ASP A 243 19.44 -0.52 -0.96
N PHE A 244 18.67 -0.08 0.03
CA PHE A 244 17.22 -0.03 -0.05
C PHE A 244 16.59 1.19 0.61
N THR A 245 15.39 1.52 0.17
CA THR A 245 14.55 2.60 0.70
C THR A 245 13.63 2.07 1.79
N ILE A 246 13.38 2.88 2.83
CA ILE A 246 12.47 2.53 3.91
C ILE A 246 11.20 3.35 3.81
N ILE A 247 10.06 2.69 3.87
CA ILE A 247 8.73 3.29 3.98
C ILE A 247 8.21 3.01 5.39
N ILE A 248 8.00 4.07 6.18
CA ILE A 248 7.36 3.95 7.49
C ILE A 248 5.89 4.25 7.32
N ASN A 249 5.06 3.21 7.33
CA ASN A 249 3.63 3.34 7.12
C ASN A 249 2.85 3.13 8.43
N PRO A 250 2.32 4.20 9.05
CA PRO A 250 1.61 4.11 10.32
C PRO A 250 0.25 3.42 10.22
N TYR A 251 -0.32 3.35 9.01
CA TYR A 251 -1.64 2.74 8.81
C TYR A 251 -1.61 1.21 8.81
N ILE A 252 -0.43 0.58 8.69
CA ILE A 252 -0.28 -0.89 8.72
C ILE A 252 0.06 -1.44 10.11
N GLU A 253 0.11 -0.60 11.14
CA GLU A 253 0.39 -1.05 12.52
C GLU A 253 -0.59 -2.13 12.96
N GLN A 254 -0.08 -3.20 13.55
CA GLN A 254 -0.82 -4.34 14.05
C GLN A 254 -0.21 -4.85 15.37
N ALA A 255 -0.97 -5.67 16.11
CA ALA A 255 -0.49 -6.31 17.34
C ALA A 255 0.73 -7.22 17.09
N SER A 256 0.77 -7.86 15.90
CA SER A 256 1.94 -8.61 15.43
C SER A 256 2.55 -7.86 14.25
N PRO A 257 3.58 -7.02 14.48
CA PRO A 257 4.18 -6.22 13.45
C PRO A 257 4.93 -7.07 12.41
N TYR A 258 4.92 -6.61 11.17
CA TYR A 258 5.56 -7.28 10.05
C TYR A 258 6.21 -6.28 9.11
N GLY A 259 7.18 -6.73 8.33
CA GLY A 259 7.75 -5.96 7.24
C GLY A 259 7.31 -6.51 5.87
N ILE A 260 7.40 -5.66 4.86
CA ILE A 260 7.20 -6.06 3.46
C ILE A 260 8.40 -5.58 2.66
N VAL A 261 9.13 -6.53 2.10
CA VAL A 261 10.21 -6.29 1.14
C VAL A 261 9.62 -6.26 -0.26
N MET A 262 9.97 -5.26 -1.05
CA MET A 262 9.36 -5.02 -2.36
C MET A 262 10.42 -4.73 -3.42
N CYS A 263 10.06 -5.06 -4.67
CA CYS A 263 10.75 -4.62 -5.87
C CYS A 263 9.91 -3.53 -6.53
N SER A 264 10.33 -2.26 -6.44
CA SER A 264 9.62 -1.11 -7.03
C SER A 264 10.10 -0.79 -8.46
N LYS A 265 11.24 -1.36 -8.88
CA LYS A 265 11.88 -1.09 -10.18
C LYS A 265 11.41 -2.02 -11.30
N ALA A 266 10.46 -2.91 -11.05
CA ALA A 266 9.94 -3.85 -12.05
C ALA A 266 8.95 -3.22 -13.06
N GLY A 267 8.76 -1.90 -13.03
CA GLY A 267 7.84 -1.18 -13.91
C GLY A 267 6.40 -1.10 -13.39
N ILE A 268 6.02 -1.97 -12.48
CA ILE A 268 4.75 -1.94 -11.75
C ILE A 268 5.01 -2.26 -10.28
N ASN A 269 4.32 -1.57 -9.39
CA ASN A 269 4.39 -1.84 -7.95
C ASN A 269 3.54 -3.06 -7.57
N PRO A 270 3.81 -3.71 -6.41
CA PRO A 270 3.10 -4.90 -5.95
C PRO A 270 1.62 -4.66 -5.66
N PHE A 271 1.23 -3.41 -5.43
CA PHE A 271 -0.16 -3.05 -5.17
C PHE A 271 -0.69 -2.10 -6.24
N ILE A 272 -2.03 -2.03 -6.37
CA ILE A 272 -2.75 -1.18 -7.30
C ILE A 272 -3.64 -0.22 -6.53
N TRP A 273 -3.55 1.06 -6.84
CA TRP A 273 -4.56 2.03 -6.48
C TRP A 273 -5.41 2.36 -7.71
N GLN A 274 -6.64 1.86 -7.73
CA GLN A 274 -7.60 2.12 -8.80
C GLN A 274 -8.39 3.37 -8.46
N LEU A 275 -8.24 4.42 -9.27
CA LEU A 275 -8.96 5.67 -9.10
C LEU A 275 -10.02 5.83 -10.19
N ARG A 276 -11.29 5.90 -9.80
CA ARG A 276 -12.42 6.18 -10.68
C ARG A 276 -12.80 7.65 -10.68
N GLN A 277 -12.87 8.25 -9.49
CA GLN A 277 -13.22 9.64 -9.27
C GLN A 277 -12.42 10.18 -8.10
N ALA A 278 -11.66 11.23 -8.36
CA ALA A 278 -10.96 11.96 -7.30
C ALA A 278 -11.98 12.59 -6.32
N PRO A 279 -11.59 12.87 -5.07
CA PRO A 279 -12.46 13.54 -4.12
C PRO A 279 -13.01 14.85 -4.68
N VAL A 280 -14.32 14.99 -4.72
CA VAL A 280 -15.03 16.18 -5.19
C VAL A 280 -15.88 16.73 -4.04
N PHE A 281 -15.75 18.03 -3.79
CA PHE A 281 -16.56 18.72 -2.80
C PHE A 281 -17.88 19.14 -3.41
N ILE A 282 -19.00 18.72 -2.82
CA ILE A 282 -20.36 18.94 -3.32
C ILE A 282 -21.13 19.69 -2.25
N PRO A 283 -21.39 21.00 -2.45
CA PRO A 283 -22.24 21.77 -1.55
C PRO A 283 -23.73 21.60 -1.92
N GLN A 284 -24.58 21.45 -0.93
CA GLN A 284 -26.02 21.60 -1.09
C GLN A 284 -26.40 23.04 -0.75
N THR A 285 -26.51 23.90 -1.78
CA THR A 285 -26.64 25.34 -1.63
C THR A 285 -28.03 25.89 -1.88
N ASP A 286 -28.96 25.07 -2.38
CA ASP A 286 -30.30 25.55 -2.72
C ASP A 286 -31.20 25.61 -1.48
N PRO A 287 -31.57 26.81 -1.00
CA PRO A 287 -32.44 26.99 0.17
C PRO A 287 -33.84 26.45 -0.03
N SER A 288 -34.24 26.17 -1.30
CA SER A 288 -35.55 25.63 -1.64
C SER A 288 -35.65 24.11 -1.44
N LEU A 289 -34.51 23.45 -1.24
CA LEU A 289 -34.49 22.02 -0.92
C LEU A 289 -34.98 21.77 0.51
N SER A 290 -35.53 20.59 0.75
CA SER A 290 -36.20 20.24 1.99
C SER A 290 -35.35 20.38 3.25
N GLN A 291 -34.05 20.10 3.17
CA GLN A 291 -33.17 20.13 4.37
C GLN A 291 -32.91 21.55 4.90
N PRO A 292 -32.45 22.53 4.08
CA PRO A 292 -32.27 23.91 4.58
C PRO A 292 -33.57 24.54 5.08
N PHE A 293 -34.73 24.15 4.52
CA PHE A 293 -36.02 24.69 4.92
C PHE A 293 -36.52 24.09 6.22
N TYR A 294 -36.47 22.76 6.40
CA TYR A 294 -37.02 22.10 7.58
C TYR A 294 -36.03 22.02 8.74
N ASN A 295 -34.73 21.80 8.47
CA ASN A 295 -33.73 21.57 9.51
C ASN A 295 -32.85 22.80 9.75
N GLN A 296 -32.94 23.84 8.93
CA GLN A 296 -32.08 25.04 9.00
C GLN A 296 -30.57 24.69 8.94
N GLU A 297 -30.23 23.68 8.16
CA GLU A 297 -28.88 23.16 8.01
C GLU A 297 -28.39 23.28 6.56
N PHE A 298 -27.16 23.71 6.39
CA PHE A 298 -26.43 23.60 5.13
C PHE A 298 -25.56 22.36 5.14
N VAL A 299 -25.63 21.60 4.07
CA VAL A 299 -24.95 20.31 3.97
C VAL A 299 -23.82 20.37 2.93
N PHE A 300 -22.68 19.80 3.29
CA PHE A 300 -21.50 19.71 2.45
C PHE A 300 -21.06 18.27 2.39
N GLY A 301 -20.97 17.71 1.18
CA GLY A 301 -20.50 16.36 0.94
C GLY A 301 -19.15 16.35 0.24
N VAL A 302 -18.37 15.33 0.51
CA VAL A 302 -17.23 14.94 -0.33
C VAL A 302 -17.53 13.55 -0.86
N GLU A 303 -17.38 13.38 -2.15
CA GLU A 303 -17.55 12.08 -2.80
C GLU A 303 -16.26 11.67 -3.51
N ALA A 304 -15.91 10.40 -3.41
CA ALA A 304 -14.79 9.80 -4.12
C ALA A 304 -15.12 8.36 -4.51
N ARG A 305 -14.49 7.88 -5.58
CA ARG A 305 -14.69 6.49 -6.04
C ARG A 305 -13.35 5.88 -6.40
N GLY A 306 -13.07 4.70 -5.86
CA GLY A 306 -11.85 3.98 -6.12
C GLY A 306 -11.80 2.65 -5.40
N ALA A 307 -10.71 1.93 -5.57
CA ALA A 307 -10.44 0.68 -4.85
C ALA A 307 -8.94 0.40 -4.81
N GLY A 308 -8.47 -0.21 -3.73
CA GLY A 308 -7.14 -0.80 -3.68
C GLY A 308 -7.18 -2.26 -4.06
N GLY A 309 -6.16 -2.75 -4.72
CA GLY A 309 -6.02 -4.13 -5.18
C GLY A 309 -4.58 -4.61 -5.23
N TYR A 310 -4.41 -5.81 -5.73
CA TYR A 310 -3.13 -6.50 -5.84
C TYR A 310 -2.67 -6.55 -7.29
N SER A 311 -1.35 -6.44 -7.48
CA SER A 311 -0.66 -6.70 -8.71
C SER A 311 -0.06 -8.12 -8.67
N LEU A 312 1.19 -8.24 -9.00
CA LEU A 312 1.91 -9.50 -9.09
C LEU A 312 2.52 -9.89 -7.72
N PRO A 313 2.18 -11.04 -7.13
CA PRO A 313 2.59 -11.39 -5.77
C PRO A 313 4.09 -11.60 -5.63
N PHE A 314 4.81 -11.96 -6.69
CA PHE A 314 6.27 -12.10 -6.65
C PHE A 314 7.03 -10.77 -6.50
N LEU A 315 6.35 -9.61 -6.61
CA LEU A 315 6.95 -8.29 -6.40
C LEU A 315 7.04 -7.89 -4.93
N ALA A 316 6.46 -8.65 -4.02
CA ALA A 316 6.48 -8.36 -2.59
C ALA A 316 6.64 -9.63 -1.77
N VAL A 317 7.45 -9.55 -0.71
CA VAL A 317 7.67 -10.61 0.28
C VAL A 317 7.30 -10.08 1.65
N ARG A 318 6.37 -10.72 2.32
CA ARG A 318 6.02 -10.40 3.71
C ARG A 318 6.93 -11.17 4.65
N ILE A 319 7.48 -10.47 5.65
CA ILE A 319 8.32 -11.01 6.70
C ILE A 319 7.68 -10.76 8.07
N ALA A 320 7.61 -11.77 8.92
CA ALA A 320 7.04 -11.65 10.26
C ALA A 320 7.71 -12.63 11.23
N ALA A 321 7.81 -12.26 12.50
CA ALA A 321 8.38 -13.11 13.53
C ALA A 321 7.54 -14.38 13.78
N ALA A 322 6.23 -14.28 13.72
CA ALA A 322 5.26 -15.38 13.82
C ALA A 322 3.89 -14.94 13.30
#